data_f4877371e028726ac299aa72b67e3ba0
#
_entry.id   f4877371e028726ac299aa72b67e3ba0
#
_cell.length_a   1.000
_cell.length_b   1.000
_cell.length_c   1.000
_cell.angle_alpha   90.00
_cell.angle_beta   90.00
_cell.angle_gamma   90.00
#
_symmetry.space_group_name_H-M   'P 1'
#
loop_
_entity.id
_entity.type
_entity.pdbx_description
1 polymer ?
#
loop_
_entity_poly.entity_id
_entity_poly.type
_entity_poly.pdbx_seq_one_letter_code
_entity_poly.pdbx_strand_id
1 'polypeptide(L)'
;FPYTTLFRSDTVFTPGSRFQYGGLAMQIAGRMAEVAMEKEFETLFQELLAQPLEMKNSHFTPINTDGGHAPMLGGGLCTTLNDYIHFLSMIYHEGTYEGKRILTAETVKEMQANQVKDALVSPGEYTEIALGQSHTGIYGLGEWRELIDKKTGEAYQISSPGWAGAYPWINKRDSVYGFFIAHVVGPSAKEDGFSSFYGSPVISRTVSEIVK
;
A
#
# COMPACT_ATOMS: atom_id res chain seq x y z
N PHE A 1 2.22 0.91 34.02
CA PHE A 1 1.51 1.89 33.19
C PHE A 1 0.25 1.26 32.64
N PRO A 2 -0.93 1.88 32.72
CA PRO A 2 -2.19 1.27 32.30
C PRO A 2 -2.43 1.41 30.79
N TYR A 3 -1.44 1.12 29.95
CA TYR A 3 -1.63 1.11 28.49
C TYR A 3 -2.46 -0.08 28.00
N THR A 4 -2.66 -1.09 28.84
CA THR A 4 -3.44 -2.29 28.50
C THR A 4 -4.96 -2.07 28.46
N THR A 5 -5.45 -0.93 28.93
CA THR A 5 -6.89 -0.63 28.97
C THR A 5 -7.40 0.15 27.76
N LEU A 6 -6.53 0.87 27.04
CA LEU A 6 -6.91 1.70 25.90
C LEU A 6 -7.08 0.92 24.57
N PHE A 7 -6.59 -0.31 24.50
CA PHE A 7 -6.65 -1.16 23.28
C PHE A 7 -7.31 -2.52 23.54
N ARG A 8 -8.19 -2.62 24.52
CA ARG A 8 -9.10 -3.77 24.61
C ARG A 8 -10.22 -3.60 23.59
N SER A 9 -9.97 -4.03 22.37
CA SER A 9 -11.05 -4.39 21.47
C SER A 9 -11.42 -5.84 21.74
N ASP A 10 -12.71 -6.13 21.84
CA ASP A 10 -13.17 -7.51 21.85
C ASP A 10 -12.73 -8.20 20.56
N THR A 11 -12.20 -9.40 20.68
CA THR A 11 -11.79 -10.21 19.53
C THR A 11 -13.06 -10.70 18.85
N VAL A 12 -13.40 -10.12 17.70
CA VAL A 12 -14.59 -10.48 16.92
C VAL A 12 -14.40 -11.83 16.21
N PHE A 13 -13.15 -12.16 15.85
CA PHE A 13 -12.80 -13.40 15.16
C PHE A 13 -11.52 -14.00 15.76
N THR A 14 -11.37 -15.30 15.63
CA THR A 14 -10.11 -15.97 15.98
C THR A 14 -8.96 -15.36 15.16
N PRO A 15 -7.83 -15.00 15.78
CA PRO A 15 -6.67 -14.49 15.05
C PRO A 15 -6.27 -15.41 13.89
N GLY A 16 -6.02 -14.80 12.70
CA GLY A 16 -5.68 -15.54 11.48
C GLY A 16 -6.85 -16.15 10.73
N SER A 17 -8.09 -16.12 11.26
CA SER A 17 -9.25 -16.74 10.60
C SER A 17 -9.89 -15.86 9.53
N ARG A 18 -9.69 -14.54 9.59
CA ARG A 18 -10.29 -13.58 8.65
C ARG A 18 -9.34 -12.45 8.32
N PHE A 19 -9.31 -12.09 7.05
CA PHE A 19 -8.68 -10.89 6.54
C PHE A 19 -9.74 -9.79 6.35
N GLN A 20 -9.41 -8.61 6.84
CA GLN A 20 -10.15 -7.37 6.58
C GLN A 20 -9.15 -6.23 6.47
N TYR A 21 -9.19 -5.50 5.36
CA TYR A 21 -8.34 -4.34 5.15
C TYR A 21 -8.72 -3.19 6.09
N GLY A 22 -7.71 -2.46 6.58
CA GLY A 22 -7.96 -1.28 7.41
C GLY A 22 -6.68 -0.57 7.85
N GLY A 23 -6.75 0.75 8.00
CA GLY A 23 -5.62 1.60 8.38
C GLY A 23 -5.10 1.39 9.80
N LEU A 24 -5.88 0.78 10.69
CA LEU A 24 -5.46 0.57 12.09
C LEU A 24 -4.21 -0.33 12.20
N ALA A 25 -4.14 -1.39 11.39
CA ALA A 25 -2.97 -2.27 11.38
C ALA A 25 -1.70 -1.53 10.95
N MET A 26 -1.80 -0.66 9.95
CA MET A 26 -0.70 0.19 9.49
C MET A 26 -0.26 1.16 10.58
N GLN A 27 -1.21 1.76 11.29
CA GLN A 27 -0.93 2.68 12.39
C GLN A 27 -0.19 1.99 13.54
N ILE A 28 -0.60 0.76 13.89
CA ILE A 28 0.06 -0.06 14.91
C ILE A 28 1.47 -0.42 14.46
N ALA A 29 1.66 -0.86 13.22
CA ALA A 29 2.96 -1.21 12.68
C ALA A 29 3.94 -0.02 12.70
N GLY A 30 3.48 1.18 12.32
CA GLY A 30 4.28 2.39 12.43
C GLY A 30 4.68 2.71 13.86
N ARG A 31 3.76 2.58 14.81
CA ARG A 31 4.10 2.77 16.23
C ARG A 31 5.10 1.73 16.73
N MET A 32 5.01 0.49 16.28
CA MET A 32 6.00 -0.54 16.60
C MET A 32 7.38 -0.18 16.06
N ALA A 33 7.46 0.36 14.84
CA ALA A 33 8.73 0.85 14.27
C ALA A 33 9.32 2.00 15.09
N GLU A 34 8.51 2.98 15.49
CA GLU A 34 8.95 4.07 16.37
C GLU A 34 9.54 3.56 17.68
N VAL A 35 8.87 2.62 18.34
CA VAL A 35 9.34 2.03 19.61
C VAL A 35 10.62 1.23 19.41
N ALA A 36 10.72 0.45 18.34
CA ALA A 36 11.88 -0.39 18.06
C ALA A 36 13.13 0.42 17.71
N MET A 37 12.94 1.55 17.03
CA MET A 37 14.04 2.40 16.55
C MET A 37 14.29 3.64 17.42
N GLU A 38 13.45 3.87 18.44
CA GLU A 38 13.51 5.04 19.33
C GLU A 38 13.49 6.39 18.58
N LYS A 39 12.76 6.43 17.47
CA LYS A 39 12.59 7.59 16.58
C LYS A 39 11.15 7.77 16.15
N GLU A 40 10.77 9.01 15.85
CA GLU A 40 9.48 9.32 15.24
C GLU A 40 9.39 8.75 13.81
N PHE A 41 8.19 8.32 13.41
CA PHE A 41 7.99 7.67 12.10
C PHE A 41 8.42 8.54 10.92
N GLU A 42 8.12 9.84 10.96
CA GLU A 42 8.55 10.75 9.89
C GLU A 42 10.08 10.77 9.76
N THR A 43 10.81 10.78 10.87
CA THR A 43 12.27 10.69 10.86
C THR A 43 12.75 9.38 10.24
N LEU A 44 12.13 8.25 10.62
CA LEU A 44 12.43 6.94 10.04
C LEU A 44 12.16 6.91 8.54
N PHE A 45 11.01 7.45 8.12
CA PHE A 45 10.66 7.54 6.69
C PHE A 45 11.69 8.36 5.91
N GLN A 46 12.08 9.53 6.43
CA GLN A 46 13.06 10.39 5.79
C GLN A 46 14.44 9.71 5.69
N GLU A 47 14.95 9.16 6.79
CA GLU A 47 16.29 8.56 6.83
C GLU A 47 16.39 7.25 6.03
N LEU A 48 15.38 6.38 6.12
CA LEU A 48 15.44 5.03 5.57
C LEU A 48 14.90 4.91 4.15
N LEU A 49 14.02 5.81 3.73
CA LEU A 49 13.37 5.74 2.42
C LEU A 49 13.49 7.03 1.62
N ALA A 50 12.99 8.16 2.12
CA ALA A 50 12.87 9.36 1.30
C ALA A 50 14.22 9.91 0.84
N GLN A 51 15.18 10.06 1.73
CA GLN A 51 16.51 10.56 1.37
C GLN A 51 17.30 9.57 0.48
N PRO A 52 17.37 8.26 0.79
CA PRO A 52 18.05 7.30 -0.09
C PRO A 52 17.43 7.17 -1.48
N LEU A 53 16.13 7.39 -1.61
CA LEU A 53 15.37 7.34 -2.86
C LEU A 53 15.23 8.71 -3.55
N GLU A 54 15.83 9.76 -2.99
CA GLU A 54 15.73 11.14 -3.50
C GLU A 54 14.29 11.68 -3.61
N MET A 55 13.40 11.26 -2.72
CA MET A 55 12.00 11.69 -2.63
C MET A 55 11.89 13.02 -1.88
N LYS A 56 12.35 14.10 -2.51
CA LYS A 56 12.56 15.41 -1.87
C LYS A 56 11.28 16.15 -1.43
N ASN A 57 10.14 15.76 -1.98
CA ASN A 57 8.85 16.39 -1.73
C ASN A 57 7.86 15.44 -1.05
N SER A 58 8.36 14.40 -0.40
CA SER A 58 7.53 13.38 0.23
C SER A 58 7.63 13.45 1.74
N HIS A 59 6.47 13.42 2.41
CA HIS A 59 6.35 13.41 3.87
C HIS A 59 4.98 12.87 4.29
N PHE A 60 4.84 12.48 5.55
CA PHE A 60 3.54 12.08 6.09
C PHE A 60 2.82 13.25 6.76
N THR A 61 1.50 13.30 6.59
CA THR A 61 0.65 14.27 7.27
C THR A 61 0.42 13.82 8.70
N PRO A 62 0.70 14.66 9.72
CA PRO A 62 0.36 14.34 11.09
C PRO A 62 -1.16 14.24 11.27
N ILE A 63 -1.61 13.39 12.21
CA ILE A 63 -3.04 13.23 12.53
C ILE A 63 -3.59 14.52 13.15
N ASN A 64 -2.82 15.19 14.00
CA ASN A 64 -3.19 16.43 14.68
C ASN A 64 -2.39 17.61 14.13
N THR A 65 -3.06 18.72 13.88
CA THR A 65 -2.43 19.98 13.43
C THR A 65 -1.62 20.68 14.51
N ASP A 66 -1.76 20.28 15.76
CA ASP A 66 -1.05 20.80 16.93
C ASP A 66 0.26 20.06 17.26
N GLY A 67 0.74 19.22 16.36
CA GLY A 67 1.99 18.50 16.53
C GLY A 67 1.85 17.13 17.18
N GLY A 68 0.70 16.48 17.06
CA GLY A 68 0.53 15.08 17.44
C GLY A 68 1.56 14.18 16.75
N HIS A 69 2.17 13.28 17.50
CA HIS A 69 3.37 12.54 17.10
C HIS A 69 3.13 11.35 16.17
N ALA A 70 1.89 11.01 15.85
CA ALA A 70 1.59 9.85 15.01
C ALA A 70 1.05 10.29 13.65
N PRO A 71 1.81 10.20 12.57
CA PRO A 71 1.31 10.47 11.23
C PRO A 71 0.21 9.48 10.84
N MET A 72 -0.68 9.89 9.95
CA MET A 72 -1.73 9.00 9.40
C MET A 72 -1.13 8.04 8.38
N LEU A 73 -0.67 6.87 8.82
CA LEU A 73 0.07 5.93 7.96
C LEU A 73 -0.79 5.27 6.89
N GLY A 74 -2.09 5.10 7.14
CA GLY A 74 -3.00 4.46 6.19
C GLY A 74 -3.43 5.34 5.01
N GLY A 75 -2.94 6.59 4.90
CA GLY A 75 -3.37 7.47 3.80
C GLY A 75 -2.85 8.91 3.88
N GLY A 76 -1.91 9.19 4.78
CA GLY A 76 -1.39 10.54 5.02
C GLY A 76 -0.09 10.87 4.29
N LEU A 77 0.40 10.02 3.39
CA LEU A 77 1.58 10.33 2.59
C LEU A 77 1.26 11.46 1.61
N CYS A 78 1.96 12.58 1.74
CA CYS A 78 2.05 13.61 0.72
C CYS A 78 3.27 13.33 -0.15
N THR A 79 3.11 13.30 -1.46
CA THR A 79 4.19 12.96 -2.38
C THR A 79 3.95 13.60 -3.77
N THR A 80 4.94 13.55 -4.62
CA THR A 80 4.82 13.89 -6.04
C THR A 80 4.87 12.63 -6.90
N LEU A 81 4.45 12.76 -8.16
CA LEU A 81 4.57 11.68 -9.14
C LEU A 81 6.02 11.21 -9.28
N ASN A 82 6.96 12.15 -9.40
CA ASN A 82 8.38 11.83 -9.55
C ASN A 82 8.94 11.09 -8.33
N ASP A 83 8.66 11.58 -7.12
CA ASP A 83 9.15 10.94 -5.90
C ASP A 83 8.62 9.51 -5.76
N TYR A 84 7.32 9.32 -6.02
CA TYR A 84 6.72 7.99 -5.88
C TYR A 84 7.21 6.99 -6.94
N ILE A 85 7.54 7.44 -8.14
CA ILE A 85 8.18 6.61 -9.18
C ILE A 85 9.54 6.09 -8.73
N HIS A 86 10.32 6.85 -7.96
CA HIS A 86 11.58 6.36 -7.38
C HIS A 86 11.33 5.18 -6.43
N PHE A 87 10.29 5.27 -5.58
CA PHE A 87 9.88 4.17 -4.73
C PHE A 87 9.43 2.94 -5.52
N LEU A 88 8.57 3.13 -6.55
CA LEU A 88 8.15 2.03 -7.41
C LEU A 88 9.32 1.39 -8.17
N SER A 89 10.26 2.20 -8.65
CA SER A 89 11.49 1.72 -9.28
C SER A 89 12.29 0.83 -8.32
N MET A 90 12.46 1.26 -7.09
CA MET A 90 13.15 0.47 -6.07
C MET A 90 12.47 -0.88 -5.83
N ILE A 91 11.15 -0.91 -5.69
CA ILE A 91 10.40 -2.17 -5.52
C ILE A 91 10.49 -3.04 -6.79
N TYR A 92 10.34 -2.45 -7.98
CA TYR A 92 10.45 -3.17 -9.25
C TYR A 92 11.84 -3.84 -9.43
N HIS A 93 12.91 -3.16 -9.01
CA HIS A 93 14.29 -3.67 -9.03
C HIS A 93 14.67 -4.41 -7.74
N GLU A 94 13.70 -5.07 -7.10
CA GLU A 94 13.89 -5.95 -5.95
C GLU A 94 14.67 -5.29 -4.80
N GLY A 95 14.35 -4.05 -4.49
CA GLY A 95 14.94 -3.29 -3.38
C GLY A 95 16.19 -2.50 -3.73
N THR A 96 16.52 -2.33 -5.03
CA THR A 96 17.67 -1.54 -5.49
C THR A 96 17.20 -0.29 -6.21
N TYR A 97 17.79 0.86 -5.90
CA TYR A 97 17.56 2.12 -6.58
C TYR A 97 18.91 2.76 -6.95
N GLU A 98 19.13 3.08 -8.23
CA GLU A 98 20.37 3.67 -8.77
C GLU A 98 21.66 2.98 -8.27
N GLY A 99 21.65 1.65 -8.25
CA GLY A 99 22.77 0.83 -7.79
C GLY A 99 22.95 0.74 -6.26
N LYS A 100 22.11 1.44 -5.48
CA LYS A 100 22.11 1.35 -4.01
C LYS A 100 21.08 0.35 -3.54
N ARG A 101 21.46 -0.53 -2.62
CA ARG A 101 20.55 -1.45 -1.94
C ARG A 101 19.80 -0.71 -0.82
N ILE A 102 18.48 -0.59 -0.95
CA ILE A 102 17.58 0.01 0.05
C ILE A 102 16.90 -1.08 0.87
N LEU A 103 16.35 -2.09 0.20
CA LEU A 103 15.78 -3.29 0.82
C LEU A 103 16.47 -4.53 0.26
N THR A 104 16.46 -5.63 0.99
CA THR A 104 16.89 -6.90 0.41
C THR A 104 15.86 -7.45 -0.57
N ALA A 105 16.29 -8.26 -1.52
CA ALA A 105 15.37 -8.93 -2.46
C ALA A 105 14.37 -9.84 -1.71
N GLU A 106 14.82 -10.49 -0.64
CA GLU A 106 14.01 -11.31 0.24
C GLU A 106 12.92 -10.49 0.94
N THR A 107 13.25 -9.27 1.40
CA THR A 107 12.25 -8.35 2.01
C THR A 107 11.18 -7.97 0.99
N VAL A 108 11.57 -7.60 -0.23
CA VAL A 108 10.60 -7.26 -1.29
C VAL A 108 9.75 -8.48 -1.63
N LYS A 109 10.34 -9.66 -1.73
CA LYS A 109 9.61 -10.90 -1.97
C LYS A 109 8.61 -11.22 -0.86
N GLU A 110 9.00 -11.04 0.40
CA GLU A 110 8.12 -11.23 1.55
C GLU A 110 6.96 -10.21 1.56
N MET A 111 7.22 -8.95 1.21
CA MET A 111 6.17 -7.93 1.06
C MET A 111 5.11 -8.36 0.03
N GLN A 112 5.54 -8.94 -1.08
CA GLN A 112 4.68 -9.35 -2.19
C GLN A 112 4.06 -10.75 -2.03
N ALA A 113 4.47 -11.49 -1.01
CA ALA A 113 3.94 -12.82 -0.75
C ALA A 113 2.47 -12.76 -0.28
N ASN A 114 1.78 -13.90 -0.38
CA ASN A 114 0.43 -14.04 0.17
C ASN A 114 0.45 -13.98 1.70
N GLN A 115 0.08 -12.84 2.27
CA GLN A 115 -0.01 -12.65 3.72
C GLN A 115 -1.40 -12.98 4.28
N VAL A 116 -2.40 -13.15 3.42
CA VAL A 116 -3.76 -13.57 3.82
C VAL A 116 -3.78 -15.06 4.17
N LYS A 117 -2.93 -15.86 3.52
CA LYS A 117 -2.85 -17.33 3.71
C LYS A 117 -4.23 -17.99 3.53
N ASP A 118 -4.68 -18.75 4.53
CA ASP A 118 -5.96 -19.46 4.51
C ASP A 118 -7.11 -18.67 5.18
N ALA A 119 -6.87 -17.43 5.58
CA ALA A 119 -7.89 -16.59 6.20
C ALA A 119 -9.02 -16.29 5.21
N LEU A 120 -10.26 -16.30 5.70
CA LEU A 120 -11.40 -15.90 4.92
C LEU A 120 -11.32 -14.39 4.62
N VAL A 121 -11.45 -14.03 3.35
CA VAL A 121 -11.51 -12.62 2.95
C VAL A 121 -12.88 -12.06 3.29
N SER A 122 -12.92 -10.92 3.96
CA SER A 122 -14.16 -10.20 4.24
C SER A 122 -14.82 -9.73 2.94
N PRO A 123 -16.15 -9.75 2.82
CA PRO A 123 -16.84 -9.21 1.64
C PRO A 123 -16.56 -7.72 1.46
N GLY A 124 -16.53 -7.27 0.21
CA GLY A 124 -16.38 -5.86 -0.13
C GLY A 124 -14.94 -5.35 -0.16
N GLU A 125 -13.96 -6.23 -0.10
CA GLU A 125 -12.55 -5.85 -0.28
C GLU A 125 -12.29 -5.31 -1.70
N TYR A 126 -11.26 -4.47 -1.84
CA TYR A 126 -10.93 -3.78 -3.09
C TYR A 126 -10.88 -4.71 -4.31
N THR A 127 -10.20 -5.85 -4.20
CA THR A 127 -10.05 -6.78 -5.32
C THR A 127 -11.37 -7.44 -5.73
N GLU A 128 -12.31 -7.61 -4.83
CA GLU A 128 -13.64 -8.11 -5.15
C GLU A 128 -14.42 -7.09 -5.98
N ILE A 129 -14.45 -5.84 -5.53
CA ILE A 129 -15.23 -4.76 -6.17
C ILE A 129 -14.58 -4.31 -7.48
N ALA A 130 -13.27 -4.05 -7.46
CA ALA A 130 -12.56 -3.47 -8.61
C ALA A 130 -12.22 -4.50 -9.69
N LEU A 131 -12.00 -5.75 -9.34
CA LEU A 131 -11.49 -6.79 -10.24
C LEU A 131 -12.42 -8.00 -10.38
N GLY A 132 -13.51 -8.06 -9.60
CA GLY A 132 -14.39 -9.22 -9.55
C GLY A 132 -13.71 -10.48 -8.98
N GLN A 133 -12.70 -10.31 -8.13
CA GLN A 133 -11.90 -11.39 -7.56
C GLN A 133 -12.14 -11.50 -6.05
N SER A 134 -12.61 -12.65 -5.61
CA SER A 134 -12.75 -13.00 -4.19
C SER A 134 -11.94 -14.26 -3.93
N HIS A 135 -10.72 -14.12 -3.45
CA HIS A 135 -9.86 -15.23 -3.13
C HIS A 135 -8.90 -14.90 -1.98
N THR A 136 -8.30 -15.91 -1.36
CA THR A 136 -7.40 -15.78 -0.20
C THR A 136 -6.08 -15.14 -0.56
N GLY A 137 -5.53 -14.99 -1.56
CA GLY A 137 -4.18 -14.49 -1.87
C GLY A 137 -4.10 -13.01 -2.26
N ILE A 138 -5.05 -12.18 -1.86
CA ILE A 138 -5.25 -10.83 -2.41
C ILE A 138 -4.36 -9.73 -1.81
N TYR A 139 -3.64 -10.00 -0.72
CA TYR A 139 -2.89 -8.96 -0.01
C TYR A 139 -1.50 -9.41 0.44
N GLY A 140 -0.53 -8.51 0.30
CA GLY A 140 0.82 -8.62 0.82
C GLY A 140 1.02 -7.77 2.08
N LEU A 141 2.18 -7.17 2.25
CA LEU A 141 2.44 -6.19 3.30
C LEU A 141 2.34 -4.78 2.71
N GLY A 142 1.20 -4.13 2.90
CA GLY A 142 0.94 -2.77 2.43
C GLY A 142 0.55 -2.67 0.94
N GLU A 143 0.28 -3.76 0.26
CA GLU A 143 -0.06 -3.77 -1.16
C GLU A 143 -1.10 -4.83 -1.52
N TRP A 144 -1.93 -4.52 -2.50
CA TRP A 144 -2.87 -5.44 -3.10
C TRP A 144 -2.18 -6.30 -4.17
N ARG A 145 -2.43 -7.60 -4.13
CA ARG A 145 -2.03 -8.56 -5.16
C ARG A 145 -3.15 -8.66 -6.20
N GLU A 146 -3.17 -7.72 -7.13
CA GLU A 146 -4.29 -7.54 -8.07
C GLU A 146 -4.42 -8.67 -9.07
N LEU A 147 -3.32 -9.03 -9.73
CA LEU A 147 -3.32 -10.09 -10.73
C LEU A 147 -2.33 -11.18 -10.32
N ILE A 148 -2.86 -12.39 -10.18
CA ILE A 148 -2.13 -13.54 -9.66
C ILE A 148 -2.06 -14.61 -10.75
N ASP A 149 -0.88 -15.18 -10.93
CA ASP A 149 -0.70 -16.34 -11.78
C ASP A 149 -1.32 -17.56 -11.09
N LYS A 150 -2.34 -18.16 -11.72
CA LYS A 150 -3.09 -19.28 -11.15
C LYS A 150 -2.28 -20.57 -10.99
N LYS A 151 -1.14 -20.68 -11.70
CA LYS A 151 -0.30 -21.88 -11.63
C LYS A 151 0.71 -21.79 -10.50
N THR A 152 1.31 -20.59 -10.31
CA THR A 152 2.36 -20.39 -9.31
C THR A 152 1.84 -19.77 -8.01
N GLY A 153 0.68 -19.10 -8.04
CA GLY A 153 0.16 -18.33 -6.93
C GLY A 153 0.90 -17.00 -6.71
N GLU A 154 1.84 -16.65 -7.58
CA GLU A 154 2.59 -15.40 -7.49
C GLU A 154 1.82 -14.23 -8.12
N ALA A 155 1.88 -13.06 -7.47
CA ALA A 155 1.32 -11.85 -8.03
C ALA A 155 2.26 -11.29 -9.10
N TYR A 156 1.73 -11.05 -10.30
CA TYR A 156 2.46 -10.35 -11.35
C TYR A 156 2.04 -8.89 -11.49
N GLN A 157 0.90 -8.50 -10.90
CA GLN A 157 0.53 -7.10 -10.70
C GLN A 157 0.19 -6.84 -9.24
N ILE A 158 0.82 -5.83 -8.70
CA ILE A 158 0.57 -5.30 -7.36
C ILE A 158 0.22 -3.83 -7.44
N SER A 159 -0.54 -3.33 -6.48
CA SER A 159 -0.95 -1.92 -6.40
C SER A 159 -1.22 -1.48 -4.97
N SER A 160 -1.36 -0.17 -4.79
CA SER A 160 -1.79 0.41 -3.52
C SER A 160 -2.70 1.62 -3.76
N PRO A 161 -3.93 1.42 -4.26
CA PRO A 161 -4.84 2.51 -4.58
C PRO A 161 -5.27 3.28 -3.34
N GLY A 162 -5.33 4.60 -3.47
CA GLY A 162 -5.81 5.51 -2.44
C GLY A 162 -7.19 6.07 -2.75
N TRP A 163 -8.01 6.30 -1.73
CA TRP A 163 -9.38 6.82 -1.86
C TRP A 163 -9.49 8.15 -2.62
N ALA A 164 -8.46 9.01 -2.51
CA ALA A 164 -8.43 10.30 -3.19
C ALA A 164 -8.05 10.22 -4.68
N GLY A 165 -7.74 9.04 -5.20
CA GLY A 165 -7.45 8.82 -6.62
C GLY A 165 -5.98 8.58 -6.95
N ALA A 166 -5.13 8.33 -5.97
CA ALA A 166 -3.78 7.85 -6.21
C ALA A 166 -3.82 6.36 -6.59
N TYR A 167 -3.09 5.97 -7.63
CA TYR A 167 -2.99 4.58 -8.05
C TYR A 167 -1.57 4.25 -8.51
N PRO A 168 -0.71 3.81 -7.58
CA PRO A 168 0.56 3.19 -7.92
C PRO A 168 0.37 1.72 -8.26
N TRP A 169 1.09 1.23 -9.28
CA TRP A 169 1.10 -0.20 -9.64
C TRP A 169 2.45 -0.64 -10.19
N ILE A 170 2.71 -1.92 -10.06
CA ILE A 170 3.83 -2.61 -10.72
C ILE A 170 3.26 -3.84 -11.41
N ASN A 171 3.52 -4.00 -12.71
CA ASN A 171 3.19 -5.20 -13.48
C ASN A 171 4.49 -5.83 -13.99
N LYS A 172 4.91 -6.91 -13.36
CA LYS A 172 6.15 -7.62 -13.68
C LYS A 172 6.08 -8.39 -15.01
N ARG A 173 4.88 -8.80 -15.40
CA ARG A 173 4.67 -9.54 -16.67
C ARG A 173 4.88 -8.65 -17.89
N ASP A 174 4.37 -7.45 -17.83
CA ASP A 174 4.45 -6.46 -18.90
C ASP A 174 5.67 -5.53 -18.74
N SER A 175 6.47 -5.72 -17.68
CA SER A 175 7.66 -4.92 -17.35
C SER A 175 7.36 -3.42 -17.20
N VAL A 176 6.25 -3.10 -16.56
CA VAL A 176 5.77 -1.73 -16.38
C VAL A 176 5.50 -1.44 -14.91
N TYR A 177 5.85 -0.27 -14.48
CA TYR A 177 5.35 0.32 -13.26
C TYR A 177 4.91 1.75 -13.52
N GLY A 178 3.93 2.22 -12.77
CA GLY A 178 3.36 3.54 -12.98
C GLY A 178 2.66 4.09 -11.75
N PHE A 179 2.46 5.40 -11.78
CA PHE A 179 1.74 6.10 -10.77
C PHE A 179 0.76 7.09 -11.40
N PHE A 180 -0.52 6.82 -11.27
CA PHE A 180 -1.58 7.74 -11.65
C PHE A 180 -2.03 8.53 -10.42
N ILE A 181 -2.16 9.84 -10.57
CA ILE A 181 -2.70 10.72 -9.53
C ILE A 181 -3.90 11.48 -10.09
N ALA A 182 -5.02 11.38 -9.37
CA ALA A 182 -6.17 12.24 -9.55
C ALA A 182 -6.65 12.70 -8.17
N HIS A 183 -7.22 13.90 -8.11
CA HIS A 183 -7.93 14.35 -6.92
C HIS A 183 -9.42 14.36 -7.26
N VAL A 184 -10.13 13.35 -6.77
CA VAL A 184 -11.57 13.21 -6.97
C VAL A 184 -12.29 13.53 -5.65
N VAL A 185 -13.08 14.59 -5.66
CA VAL A 185 -13.89 14.97 -4.48
C VAL A 185 -15.11 14.05 -4.41
N GLY A 186 -15.26 13.34 -3.29
CA GLY A 186 -16.22 12.27 -3.09
C GLY A 186 -17.67 12.53 -3.48
N PRO A 187 -18.29 13.71 -3.23
CA PRO A 187 -19.67 13.97 -3.66
C PRO A 187 -19.86 13.91 -5.18
N SER A 188 -19.01 14.61 -5.94
CA SER A 188 -19.12 14.62 -7.41
C SER A 188 -18.88 13.24 -8.03
N ALA A 189 -17.89 12.51 -7.55
CA ALA A 189 -17.65 11.15 -8.01
C ALA A 189 -18.83 10.21 -7.77
N LYS A 190 -19.53 10.39 -6.66
CA LYS A 190 -20.70 9.58 -6.32
C LYS A 190 -21.91 9.91 -7.21
N GLU A 191 -22.12 11.17 -7.56
CA GLU A 191 -23.17 11.62 -8.48
C GLU A 191 -22.95 11.06 -9.89
N ASP A 192 -21.70 11.04 -10.36
CA ASP A 192 -21.32 10.51 -11.67
C ASP A 192 -21.20 8.97 -11.70
N GLY A 193 -21.39 8.29 -10.58
CA GLY A 193 -21.19 6.84 -10.47
C GLY A 193 -19.75 6.39 -10.65
N PHE A 194 -18.80 7.33 -10.58
CA PHE A 194 -17.37 7.06 -10.74
C PHE A 194 -16.65 7.01 -9.39
N SER A 195 -15.81 6.00 -9.23
CA SER A 195 -14.86 5.94 -8.12
C SER A 195 -13.46 5.72 -8.65
N SER A 196 -12.58 6.69 -8.45
CA SER A 196 -11.16 6.57 -8.83
C SER A 196 -10.49 5.38 -8.16
N PHE A 197 -10.87 5.06 -6.92
CA PHE A 197 -10.36 3.91 -6.19
C PHE A 197 -10.67 2.59 -6.90
N TYR A 198 -11.93 2.36 -7.29
CA TYR A 198 -12.35 1.12 -7.95
C TYR A 198 -12.13 1.12 -9.47
N GLY A 199 -12.09 2.30 -10.09
CA GLY A 199 -11.84 2.44 -11.53
C GLY A 199 -10.37 2.38 -11.94
N SER A 200 -9.45 2.55 -11.01
CA SER A 200 -8.01 2.64 -11.27
C SER A 200 -7.41 1.45 -12.05
N PRO A 201 -7.83 0.19 -11.86
CA PRO A 201 -7.29 -0.93 -12.65
C PRO A 201 -7.49 -0.82 -14.17
N VAL A 202 -8.44 -0.01 -14.62
CA VAL A 202 -8.61 0.29 -16.06
C VAL A 202 -7.35 0.96 -16.61
N ILE A 203 -6.73 1.86 -15.83
CA ILE A 203 -5.53 2.61 -16.22
C ILE A 203 -4.35 1.66 -16.45
N SER A 204 -4.04 0.81 -15.49
CA SER A 204 -2.92 -0.15 -15.61
C SER A 204 -3.14 -1.11 -16.78
N ARG A 205 -4.38 -1.55 -17.02
CA ARG A 205 -4.75 -2.41 -18.15
C ARG A 205 -4.53 -1.71 -19.48
N THR A 206 -5.02 -0.47 -19.63
CA THR A 206 -4.84 0.32 -20.84
C THR A 206 -3.35 0.55 -21.15
N VAL A 207 -2.55 0.87 -20.13
CA VAL A 207 -1.09 1.00 -20.31
C VAL A 207 -0.48 -0.32 -20.76
N SER A 208 -0.83 -1.43 -20.13
CA SER A 208 -0.33 -2.76 -20.52
C SER A 208 -0.71 -3.15 -21.96
N GLU A 209 -1.85 -2.69 -22.46
CA GLU A 209 -2.26 -2.91 -23.85
C GLU A 209 -1.46 -2.07 -24.86
N ILE A 210 -1.02 -0.87 -24.46
CA ILE A 210 -0.26 0.04 -25.32
C ILE A 210 1.22 -0.37 -25.45
N VAL A 211 1.80 -0.92 -24.37
CA VAL A 211 3.23 -1.26 -24.33
C VAL A 211 3.56 -2.66 -24.88
N LYS A 212 2.56 -3.45 -25.20
CA LYS A 212 2.70 -4.76 -25.90
C LYS A 212 2.87 -4.58 -27.38
#